data_b73756bd5836980fc0ec15b31a825d49
#
_entry.id   b73756bd5836980fc0ec15b31a825d49
#
_cell.length_a   1.000
_cell.length_b   1.000
_cell.length_c   1.000
_cell.angle_alpha   90.00
_cell.angle_beta   90.00
_cell.angle_gamma   90.00
#
_symmetry.space_group_name_H-M   'P 1'
#
loop_
_entity.id
_entity.type
_entity.pdbx_description
1 polymer ?
#
loop_
_entity_poly.entity_id
_entity_poly.type
_entity_poly.pdbx_seq_one_letter_code
_entity_poly.pdbx_strand_id
1 'polypeptide(L)'
;MREIILRGCARWRGAPRRVSTLCLTPPLMSDVADADNHLRVNRRIVRNTVAVNYLGLCAITMPVGRDRAGMPVGLQLTAPAYAEERLLAIAQAAERVLGTAADRLGTPPLLAA
;
A
#
# COMPACT_ATOMS: atom_id res chain seq x y z
N MET A 1 16.39 15.00 -5.82
CA MET A 1 15.42 13.93 -5.47
C MET A 1 14.07 14.10 -6.17
N ARG A 2 13.45 15.30 -6.15
CA ARG A 2 12.19 15.61 -6.86
C ARG A 2 12.26 15.32 -8.37
N GLU A 3 13.35 15.70 -9.01
CA GLU A 3 13.55 15.53 -10.46
C GLU A 3 13.73 14.09 -10.90
N ILE A 4 14.36 13.25 -10.07
CA ILE A 4 14.51 11.81 -10.32
C ILE A 4 13.15 11.11 -10.23
N ILE A 5 12.34 11.49 -9.26
CA ILE A 5 10.98 10.95 -9.06
C ILE A 5 10.08 11.37 -10.22
N LEU A 6 10.12 12.64 -10.64
CA LEU A 6 9.32 13.16 -11.75
C LEU A 6 9.76 12.58 -13.11
N ARG A 7 11.04 12.35 -13.35
CA ARG A 7 11.54 11.66 -14.55
C ARG A 7 11.11 10.19 -14.55
N GLY A 8 11.07 9.54 -13.40
CA GLY A 8 10.45 8.23 -13.24
C GLY A 8 8.98 8.25 -13.68
N CYS A 9 8.17 9.20 -13.22
CA CYS A 9 6.76 9.34 -13.57
C CYS A 9 6.53 9.73 -15.03
N ALA A 10 7.36 10.60 -15.62
CA ALA A 10 7.24 11.02 -17.03
C ALA A 10 7.46 9.87 -18.02
N ARG A 11 8.30 8.90 -17.67
CA ARG A 11 8.55 7.68 -18.46
C ARG A 11 7.37 6.71 -18.48
N TRP A 12 6.30 7.01 -17.71
CA TRP A 12 5.15 6.16 -17.46
C TRP A 12 3.89 6.55 -18.21
N ARG A 13 3.96 7.58 -19.06
CA ARG A 13 2.87 7.92 -19.96
C ARG A 13 2.63 6.76 -20.92
N GLY A 14 1.63 5.96 -20.65
CA GLY A 14 1.20 4.85 -21.51
C GLY A 14 1.40 3.43 -20.99
N ALA A 15 2.20 3.21 -19.94
CA ALA A 15 2.25 1.91 -19.30
C ALA A 15 1.24 1.84 -18.14
N PRO A 16 0.40 0.83 -18.07
CA PRO A 16 -0.38 0.60 -16.86
C PRO A 16 0.59 0.17 -15.76
N ARG A 17 0.50 0.80 -14.59
CA ARG A 17 0.87 0.12 -13.39
C ARG A 17 2.27 0.21 -12.84
N ARG A 18 2.46 0.63 -11.66
CA ARG A 18 3.43 0.00 -10.79
C ARG A 18 2.80 -0.48 -9.51
N VAL A 19 3.22 -1.65 -9.19
CA VAL A 19 3.02 -2.25 -7.90
C VAL A 19 4.13 -1.72 -7.03
N SER A 20 3.79 -0.93 -6.03
CA SER A 20 4.71 -0.65 -4.94
C SER A 20 4.50 -1.74 -3.90
N THR A 21 5.41 -2.69 -3.87
CA THR A 21 5.44 -3.63 -2.77
C THR A 21 6.14 -2.98 -1.62
N LEU A 22 5.54 -2.94 -0.47
CA LEU A 22 6.17 -3.12 0.83
C LEU A 22 5.19 -2.75 1.92
N CYS A 23 4.54 -3.75 2.40
CA CYS A 23 3.90 -3.68 3.68
C CYS A 23 4.96 -3.74 4.75
N LEU A 24 4.86 -2.82 5.65
CA LEU A 24 5.57 -2.90 6.91
C LEU A 24 4.60 -3.47 7.92
N THR A 25 5.04 -4.46 8.66
CA THR A 25 4.36 -4.89 9.87
C THR A 25 4.12 -3.66 10.75
N PRO A 26 2.91 -3.45 11.26
CA PRO A 26 2.64 -2.36 12.20
C PRO A 26 3.62 -2.43 13.37
N PRO A 27 4.19 -1.31 13.80
CA PRO A 27 5.06 -1.29 14.98
C PRO A 27 4.26 -1.58 16.23
N LEU A 28 4.91 -2.14 17.25
CA LEU A 28 4.32 -2.24 18.57
C LEU A 28 4.19 -0.84 19.20
N MET A 29 3.24 -0.67 20.09
CA MET A 29 3.08 0.60 20.81
C MET A 29 4.34 0.97 21.61
N SER A 30 5.06 -0.02 22.13
CA SER A 30 6.37 0.17 22.77
C SER A 30 7.43 0.78 21.85
N ASP A 31 7.38 0.47 20.54
CA ASP A 31 8.34 0.98 19.57
C ASP A 31 8.15 2.47 19.26
N VAL A 32 6.97 3.02 19.55
CA VAL A 32 6.61 4.41 19.29
C VAL A 32 6.48 5.25 20.56
N ALA A 33 6.76 4.69 21.73
CA ALA A 33 6.65 5.39 23.02
C ALA A 33 7.75 6.44 23.20
N ASP A 34 8.94 6.23 22.61
CA ASP A 34 10.04 7.18 22.61
C ASP A 34 9.99 8.11 21.39
N ALA A 35 10.21 9.42 21.61
CA ALA A 35 10.06 10.44 20.57
C ALA A 35 11.00 10.23 19.36
N ASP A 36 12.27 9.89 19.61
CA ASP A 36 13.24 9.69 18.54
C ASP A 36 12.93 8.43 17.75
N ASN A 37 12.54 7.36 18.43
CA ASN A 37 12.11 6.13 17.79
C ASN A 37 10.80 6.32 17.04
N HIS A 38 9.86 7.10 17.59
CA HIS A 38 8.61 7.47 16.93
C HIS A 38 8.85 8.08 15.55
N LEU A 39 9.72 9.07 15.43
CA LEU A 39 10.04 9.72 14.15
C LEU A 39 10.63 8.73 13.14
N ARG A 40 11.53 7.87 13.58
CA ARG A 40 12.15 6.84 12.74
C ARG A 40 11.13 5.81 12.24
N VAL A 41 10.29 5.34 13.13
CA VAL A 41 9.22 4.37 12.83
C VAL A 41 8.19 5.00 11.91
N ASN A 42 7.74 6.23 12.20
CA ASN A 42 6.77 6.95 11.39
C ASN A 42 7.24 7.15 9.95
N ARG A 43 8.50 7.55 9.74
CA ARG A 43 9.10 7.67 8.40
C ARG A 43 9.04 6.37 7.60
N ARG A 44 9.18 5.24 8.28
CA ARG A 44 9.07 3.91 7.64
C ARG A 44 7.63 3.57 7.26
N ILE A 45 6.68 3.85 8.15
CA ILE A 45 5.25 3.57 7.94
C ILE A 45 4.71 4.37 6.75
N VAL A 46 4.97 5.67 6.73
CA VAL A 46 4.39 6.57 5.72
C VAL A 46 5.14 6.60 4.38
N ARG A 47 6.27 5.93 4.26
CA ARG A 47 7.14 6.04 3.07
C ARG A 47 6.44 5.74 1.74
N ASN A 48 5.51 4.79 1.73
CA ASN A 48 4.79 4.39 0.52
C ASN A 48 3.67 5.39 0.19
N THR A 49 3.00 5.92 1.19
CA THR A 49 1.90 6.87 1.04
C THR A 49 2.38 8.28 0.75
N VAL A 50 3.50 8.70 1.36
CA VAL A 50 4.08 10.04 1.14
C VAL A 50 4.42 10.27 -0.34
N ALA A 51 5.03 9.31 -1.01
CA ALA A 51 5.38 9.45 -2.42
C ALA A 51 4.14 9.61 -3.31
N VAL A 52 3.10 8.84 -3.04
CA VAL A 52 1.82 8.90 -3.75
C VAL A 52 1.13 10.25 -3.54
N ASN A 53 1.03 10.68 -2.29
CA ASN A 53 0.42 11.96 -1.93
C ASN A 53 1.19 13.16 -2.50
N TYR A 54 2.53 13.14 -2.40
CA TYR A 54 3.37 14.23 -2.89
C TYR A 54 3.31 14.41 -4.41
N LEU A 55 3.13 13.31 -5.14
CA LEU A 55 3.02 13.30 -6.60
C LEU A 55 1.59 13.49 -7.11
N GLY A 56 0.59 13.56 -6.22
CA GLY A 56 -0.82 13.67 -6.60
C GLY A 56 -1.31 12.45 -7.38
N LEU A 57 -0.83 11.26 -7.03
CA LEU A 57 -1.26 10.01 -7.65
C LEU A 57 -2.45 9.43 -6.90
N CYS A 58 -3.27 8.63 -7.57
CA CYS A 58 -4.25 7.80 -6.90
C CYS A 58 -3.64 6.43 -6.54
N ALA A 59 -4.08 5.85 -5.43
CA ALA A 59 -3.63 4.54 -4.99
C ALA A 59 -4.73 3.76 -4.28
N ILE A 60 -4.63 2.43 -4.38
CA ILE A 60 -5.44 1.50 -3.61
C ILE A 60 -4.54 0.43 -3.00
N THR A 61 -4.85 0.01 -1.79
CA THR A 61 -4.17 -1.10 -1.13
C THR A 61 -5.14 -2.25 -0.93
N MET A 62 -4.72 -3.44 -1.30
CA MET A 62 -5.51 -4.65 -1.15
C MET A 62 -4.71 -5.72 -0.40
N PRO A 63 -5.34 -6.54 0.46
CA PRO A 63 -4.65 -7.59 1.20
C PRO A 63 -4.23 -8.71 0.24
N VAL A 64 -3.02 -9.22 0.43
CA VAL A 64 -2.49 -10.32 -0.39
C VAL A 64 -2.03 -11.53 0.42
N GLY A 65 -2.08 -11.44 1.72
CA GLY A 65 -1.71 -12.55 2.61
C GLY A 65 -1.29 -12.08 3.99
N ARG A 66 -0.53 -12.92 4.68
CA ARG A 66 0.04 -12.66 6.01
C ARG A 66 1.54 -12.85 5.96
N ASP A 67 2.26 -12.13 6.80
CA ASP A 67 3.68 -12.35 7.04
C ASP A 67 3.90 -13.54 8.01
N ARG A 68 5.18 -13.80 8.33
CA ARG A 68 5.55 -14.89 9.26
C ARG A 68 5.03 -14.68 10.68
N ALA A 69 4.73 -13.44 11.06
CA ALA A 69 4.14 -13.10 12.36
C ALA A 69 2.59 -13.14 12.33
N GLY A 70 1.98 -13.52 11.19
CA GLY A 70 0.54 -13.57 11.01
C GLY A 70 -0.09 -12.19 10.71
N MET A 71 0.70 -11.13 10.55
CA MET A 71 0.23 -9.80 10.28
C MET A 71 -0.18 -9.63 8.81
N PRO A 72 -1.25 -8.86 8.51
CA PRO A 72 -1.71 -8.69 7.15
C PRO A 72 -0.69 -7.95 6.29
N VAL A 73 -0.48 -8.46 5.08
CA VAL A 73 0.37 -7.85 4.06
C VAL A 73 -0.51 -7.31 2.96
N GLY A 74 -0.32 -6.04 2.58
CA GLY A 74 -1.07 -5.38 1.51
C GLY A 74 -0.23 -5.18 0.25
N LEU A 75 -0.88 -5.17 -0.88
CA LEU A 75 -0.36 -4.77 -2.18
C LEU A 75 -0.89 -3.39 -2.50
N GLN A 76 -0.01 -2.42 -2.69
CA GLN A 76 -0.41 -1.09 -3.14
C GLN A 76 -0.28 -0.98 -4.66
N LEU A 77 -1.38 -0.65 -5.31
CA LEU A 77 -1.44 -0.28 -6.72
C LEU A 77 -1.53 1.23 -6.83
N THR A 78 -0.77 1.82 -7.74
CA THR A 78 -0.77 3.26 -7.98
C THR A 78 -1.06 3.57 -9.45
N ALA A 79 -1.75 4.68 -9.69
CA ALA A 79 -2.06 5.18 -11.02
C ALA A 79 -1.89 6.70 -11.07
N PRO A 80 -1.81 7.31 -12.28
CA PRO A 80 -1.83 8.75 -12.41
C PRO A 80 -3.07 9.38 -11.75
N ALA A 81 -2.96 10.66 -11.41
CA ALA A 81 -4.10 11.43 -10.91
C ALA A 81 -5.33 11.29 -11.82
N TYR A 82 -6.50 11.27 -11.22
CA TYR A 82 -7.81 11.13 -11.93
C TYR A 82 -8.01 9.82 -12.69
N ALA A 83 -7.26 8.78 -12.34
CA ALA A 83 -7.41 7.44 -12.93
C ALA A 83 -8.04 6.43 -11.95
N GLU A 84 -8.86 6.89 -11.01
CA GLU A 84 -9.45 6.10 -9.94
C GLU A 84 -10.31 4.95 -10.47
N GLU A 85 -11.18 5.21 -11.44
CA GLU A 85 -12.03 4.17 -12.03
C GLU A 85 -11.20 3.03 -12.64
N ARG A 86 -10.15 3.39 -13.37
CA ARG A 86 -9.24 2.41 -13.96
C ARG A 86 -8.48 1.64 -12.89
N LEU A 87 -8.05 2.34 -11.83
CA LEU A 87 -7.36 1.72 -10.71
C LEU A 87 -8.25 0.72 -9.98
N LEU A 88 -9.51 1.08 -9.73
CA LEU A 88 -10.51 0.20 -9.13
C LEU A 88 -10.80 -1.02 -10.00
N ALA A 89 -10.93 -0.84 -11.31
CA ALA A 89 -11.13 -1.96 -12.24
C ALA A 89 -9.94 -2.95 -12.23
N ILE A 90 -8.71 -2.42 -12.16
CA ILE A 90 -7.50 -3.24 -12.04
C ILE A 90 -7.46 -3.97 -10.69
N ALA A 91 -7.80 -3.28 -9.59
CA ALA A 91 -7.84 -3.87 -8.27
C ALA A 91 -8.90 -4.99 -8.20
N GLN A 92 -10.08 -4.77 -8.77
CA GLN A 92 -11.13 -5.80 -8.85
C GLN A 92 -10.68 -7.02 -9.68
N ALA A 93 -9.99 -6.80 -10.79
CA ALA A 93 -9.44 -7.89 -11.58
C ALA A 93 -8.36 -8.66 -10.81
N ALA A 94 -7.50 -7.95 -10.07
CA ALA A 94 -6.49 -8.56 -9.20
C ALA A 94 -7.13 -9.36 -8.06
N GLU A 95 -8.21 -8.85 -7.44
CA GLU A 95 -8.93 -9.55 -6.39
C GLU A 95 -9.53 -10.88 -6.86
N ARG A 96 -10.05 -10.93 -8.10
CA ARG A 96 -10.55 -12.19 -8.70
C ARG A 96 -9.46 -13.26 -8.81
N VAL A 97 -8.21 -12.86 -9.01
CA VAL A 97 -7.07 -13.78 -9.14
C VAL A 97 -6.48 -14.12 -7.77
N LEU A 98 -6.36 -13.12 -6.90
CA LEU A 98 -5.73 -13.26 -5.59
C LEU A 98 -6.66 -13.83 -4.53
N GLY A 99 -7.97 -13.71 -4.70
CA GLY A 99 -8.99 -13.96 -3.69
C GLY A 99 -9.31 -12.71 -2.88
N THR A 100 -10.44 -12.75 -2.18
CA THR A 100 -10.92 -11.63 -1.35
C THR A 100 -10.10 -11.48 -0.06
N ALA A 101 -10.32 -10.39 0.66
CA ALA A 101 -9.75 -10.18 1.99
C ALA A 101 -10.11 -11.33 2.95
N ALA A 102 -11.35 -11.81 2.90
CA ALA A 102 -11.80 -12.94 3.73
C ALA A 102 -11.06 -14.23 3.39
N ASP A 103 -10.82 -14.51 2.10
CA ASP A 103 -10.06 -15.68 1.66
C ASP A 103 -8.60 -15.64 2.13
N ARG A 104 -8.01 -14.46 2.13
CA ARG A 104 -6.58 -14.26 2.43
C ARG A 104 -6.28 -14.08 3.91
N LEU A 105 -7.16 -13.40 4.63
CA LEU A 105 -6.94 -13.02 6.02
C LEU A 105 -7.87 -13.73 7.00
N GLY A 106 -8.94 -14.36 6.50
CA GLY A 106 -10.02 -14.89 7.33
C GLY A 106 -10.93 -13.76 7.87
N THR A 107 -11.95 -14.18 8.60
CA THR A 107 -12.89 -13.23 9.23
C THR A 107 -12.26 -12.64 10.51
N PRO A 108 -12.29 -11.33 10.71
CA PRO A 108 -11.82 -10.72 11.95
C PRO A 108 -12.61 -11.26 13.15
N PRO A 109 -11.95 -11.46 14.30
CA PRO A 109 -12.61 -12.01 15.52
C PRO A 109 -13.84 -11.24 15.95
N LEU A 110 -13.87 -9.91 15.73
CA LEU A 110 -15.01 -9.06 16.08
C LEU A 110 -16.24 -9.25 15.20
N LEU A 111 -16.10 -9.92 14.04
CA LEU A 111 -17.18 -10.20 13.09
C LEU A 111 -17.52 -11.70 13.06
N ALA A 112 -16.87 -12.51 13.88
CA ALA A 112 -17.08 -13.95 13.97
C ALA A 112 -18.06 -14.33 15.08
N ALA A 113 -18.74 -13.36 15.68
CA ALA A 113 -19.76 -13.56 16.73
C ALA A 113 -21.16 -13.63 16.14
#